data_f773a3c1c10e8dbc95ce4f0bf0a62653
#
_entry.id   f773a3c1c10e8dbc95ce4f0bf0a62653
#
_cell.length_a   1.000
_cell.length_b   1.000
_cell.length_c   1.000
_cell.angle_alpha   90.00
_cell.angle_beta   90.00
_cell.angle_gamma   90.00
#
_symmetry.space_group_name_H-M   'P 1'
#
loop_
_entity.id
_entity.type
_entity.pdbx_description
1 polymer ?
#
loop_
_entity_poly.entity_id
_entity_poly.type
_entity_poly.pdbx_seq_one_letter_code
_entity_poly.pdbx_strand_id
1 'polypeptide(L)'
;MAKRKKSNLQWIKETLELKPDHHWESPPEYNIFVAGRGAVRFNVPRGWITLPQEKSFKFTDKKPPDDDCCLEMSYNHLPPNDWTLFPLKSTLKKIMEDDSRDVIARGEVITVKRQTAKIMWCEIKFIDTQAEPREAFSRTCVGLGSNIQCLITFDYWADQAEQLIPVWDEVMRSLTLGLYIRDPRTGLAFPD
;
A
#
# COMPACT_ATOMS: atom_id res chain seq x y z
N MET A 1 2.71 -6.41 -38.68
CA MET A 1 3.08 -6.47 -37.25
C MET A 1 3.26 -5.06 -36.73
N ALA A 2 2.30 -4.57 -35.94
CA ALA A 2 2.36 -3.21 -35.38
C ALA A 2 3.26 -3.23 -34.14
N LYS A 3 4.35 -2.47 -34.15
CA LYS A 3 5.22 -2.24 -33.00
C LYS A 3 4.40 -1.50 -31.93
N ARG A 4 4.06 -2.17 -30.83
CA ARG A 4 3.56 -1.51 -29.62
C ARG A 4 4.58 -0.47 -29.17
N LYS A 5 4.24 0.82 -29.26
CA LYS A 5 4.98 1.88 -28.60
C LYS A 5 4.96 1.58 -27.10
N LYS A 6 6.12 1.28 -26.52
CA LYS A 6 6.29 1.30 -25.05
C LYS A 6 6.02 2.73 -24.61
N SER A 7 4.93 2.96 -23.90
CA SER A 7 4.71 4.23 -23.23
C SER A 7 5.78 4.33 -22.14
N ASN A 8 6.72 5.24 -22.29
CA ASN A 8 7.60 5.64 -21.19
C ASN A 8 6.72 6.40 -20.18
N LEU A 9 6.06 5.67 -19.28
CA LEU A 9 5.45 6.25 -18.09
C LEU A 9 6.59 6.73 -17.20
N GLN A 10 6.88 8.01 -17.28
CA GLN A 10 7.86 8.65 -16.41
C GLN A 10 7.10 9.14 -15.18
N TRP A 11 7.33 8.48 -14.02
CA TRP A 11 6.80 8.92 -12.75
C TRP A 11 7.45 10.25 -12.37
N ILE A 12 6.63 11.24 -12.06
CA ILE A 12 7.09 12.50 -11.47
C ILE A 12 6.88 12.37 -9.97
N LYS A 13 7.99 12.34 -9.22
CA LYS A 13 7.99 12.41 -7.75
C LYS A 13 8.26 13.85 -7.35
N GLU A 14 7.36 14.41 -6.57
CA GLU A 14 7.50 15.75 -5.99
C GLU A 14 7.27 15.65 -4.48
N THR A 15 8.16 16.26 -3.70
CA THR A 15 7.96 16.44 -2.27
C THR A 15 7.48 17.86 -2.03
N LEU A 16 6.30 17.98 -1.42
CA LEU A 16 5.64 19.26 -1.17
C LEU A 16 5.60 19.52 0.33
N GLU A 17 5.86 20.77 0.73
CA GLU A 17 5.55 21.23 2.07
C GLU A 17 4.05 21.53 2.18
N LEU A 18 3.44 21.00 3.25
CA LEU A 18 2.03 21.26 3.54
C LEU A 18 1.85 22.69 4.03
N LYS A 19 0.74 23.33 3.64
CA LYS A 19 0.36 24.62 4.20
C LYS A 19 -0.11 24.47 5.65
N PRO A 20 -0.02 25.52 6.48
CA PRO A 20 -0.43 25.46 7.90
C PRO A 20 -1.90 25.07 8.13
N ASP A 21 -2.78 25.36 7.16
CA ASP A 21 -4.22 25.05 7.17
C ASP A 21 -4.58 23.74 6.47
N HIS A 22 -3.59 22.87 6.28
CA HIS A 22 -3.80 21.58 5.64
C HIS A 22 -4.71 20.66 6.47
N HIS A 23 -5.71 20.06 5.82
CA HIS A 23 -6.73 19.24 6.50
C HIS A 23 -6.28 17.78 6.77
N TRP A 24 -5.08 17.41 6.33
CA TRP A 24 -4.57 16.05 6.58
C TRP A 24 -3.66 16.05 7.79
N GLU A 25 -3.83 15.04 8.62
CA GLU A 25 -3.01 14.82 9.79
C GLU A 25 -2.06 13.63 9.58
N SER A 26 -0.84 13.80 10.02
CA SER A 26 0.18 12.75 10.03
C SER A 26 0.98 12.87 11.34
N PRO A 27 1.33 11.74 11.99
CA PRO A 27 2.28 11.76 13.09
C PRO A 27 3.60 12.42 12.65
N PRO A 28 4.34 13.09 13.54
CA PRO A 28 5.56 13.84 13.19
C PRO A 28 6.63 13.01 12.48
N GLU A 29 6.70 11.71 12.79
CA GLU A 29 7.65 10.76 12.21
C GLU A 29 7.22 10.18 10.86
N TYR A 30 6.05 10.56 10.34
CA TYR A 30 5.53 10.09 9.07
C TYR A 30 5.44 11.20 8.03
N ASN A 31 5.53 10.81 6.78
CA ASN A 31 5.18 11.61 5.61
C ASN A 31 3.86 11.11 5.02
N ILE A 32 3.10 11.99 4.39
CA ILE A 32 1.89 11.60 3.67
C ILE A 32 2.29 11.26 2.23
N PHE A 33 2.09 10.01 1.85
CA PHE A 33 2.26 9.56 0.47
C PHE A 33 0.93 9.69 -0.28
N VAL A 34 1.01 10.20 -1.51
CA VAL A 34 -0.15 10.37 -2.40
C VAL A 34 0.21 9.87 -3.79
N ALA A 35 -0.54 8.92 -4.31
CA ALA A 35 -0.45 8.47 -5.70
C ALA A 35 -1.70 8.85 -6.49
N GLY A 36 -1.54 9.11 -7.80
CA GLY A 36 -2.65 9.34 -8.72
C GLY A 36 -3.58 10.47 -8.30
N ARG A 37 -3.05 11.56 -7.73
CA ARG A 37 -3.82 12.72 -7.23
C ARG A 37 -4.88 12.33 -6.18
N GLY A 38 -4.56 11.39 -5.29
CA GLY A 38 -5.49 10.93 -4.26
C GLY A 38 -6.22 9.62 -4.59
N ALA A 39 -5.88 8.97 -5.72
CA ALA A 39 -6.33 7.60 -5.96
C ALA A 39 -5.97 6.69 -4.79
N VAL A 40 -4.74 6.81 -4.28
CA VAL A 40 -4.30 6.16 -3.03
C VAL A 40 -3.53 7.18 -2.19
N ARG A 41 -3.82 7.22 -0.90
CA ARG A 41 -3.10 8.03 0.09
C ARG A 41 -2.95 7.25 1.38
N PHE A 42 -1.76 7.30 1.98
CA PHE A 42 -1.48 6.78 3.32
C PHE A 42 -0.22 7.41 3.90
N ASN A 43 0.01 7.23 5.18
CA ASN A 43 1.20 7.69 5.86
C ASN A 43 2.31 6.64 5.78
N VAL A 44 3.55 7.08 5.56
CA VAL A 44 4.74 6.24 5.48
C VAL A 44 5.84 6.85 6.36
N PRO A 45 6.68 6.04 7.06
CA PRO A 45 7.74 6.59 7.91
C PRO A 45 8.64 7.57 7.15
N ARG A 46 8.97 8.71 7.78
CA ARG A 46 9.69 9.82 7.13
C ARG A 46 11.06 9.43 6.59
N GLY A 47 11.76 8.52 7.27
CA GLY A 47 13.09 8.04 6.87
C GLY A 47 13.08 7.03 5.72
N TRP A 48 11.93 6.50 5.33
CA TRP A 48 11.85 5.45 4.34
C TRP A 48 12.09 5.95 2.92
N ILE A 49 12.69 5.07 2.12
CA ILE A 49 13.02 5.32 0.71
C ILE A 49 11.83 4.90 -0.15
N THR A 50 11.35 5.81 -0.98
CA THR A 50 10.29 5.52 -1.96
C THR A 50 10.93 5.20 -3.31
N LEU A 51 10.66 4.01 -3.83
CA LEU A 51 11.17 3.48 -5.09
C LEU A 51 10.00 3.25 -6.07
N PRO A 52 9.72 4.19 -6.99
CA PRO A 52 8.73 3.99 -8.03
C PRO A 52 9.11 2.82 -8.95
N GLN A 53 8.15 1.93 -9.21
CA GLN A 53 8.25 0.82 -10.16
C GLN A 53 7.33 1.10 -11.36
N GLU A 54 7.30 0.23 -12.36
CA GLU A 54 6.44 0.40 -13.54
C GLU A 54 4.94 0.46 -13.17
N LYS A 55 4.50 -0.35 -12.20
CA LYS A 55 3.08 -0.47 -11.82
C LYS A 55 2.83 -0.39 -10.31
N SER A 56 3.85 -0.13 -9.53
CA SER A 56 3.78 -0.09 -8.08
C SER A 56 4.74 0.94 -7.49
N PHE A 57 4.68 1.10 -6.18
CA PHE A 57 5.61 1.88 -5.38
C PHE A 57 6.12 1.00 -4.25
N LYS A 58 7.44 0.90 -4.11
CA LYS A 58 8.07 0.24 -2.97
C LYS A 58 8.55 1.27 -1.98
N PHE A 59 8.42 0.93 -0.71
CA PHE A 59 8.89 1.72 0.42
C PHE A 59 9.74 0.81 1.29
N THR A 60 10.99 1.17 1.49
CA THR A 60 11.96 0.38 2.25
C THR A 60 12.59 1.25 3.33
N ASP A 61 12.92 0.64 4.47
CA ASP A 61 13.57 1.34 5.59
C ASP A 61 14.99 1.76 5.25
N LYS A 62 15.69 0.98 4.42
CA LYS A 62 17.04 1.20 3.93
C LYS A 62 17.11 1.00 2.42
N LYS A 63 18.26 1.33 1.85
CA LYS A 63 18.49 1.09 0.42
C LYS A 63 18.68 -0.41 0.16
N PRO A 64 17.93 -1.01 -0.78
CA PRO A 64 18.18 -2.39 -1.17
C PRO A 64 19.62 -2.61 -1.66
N PRO A 65 20.28 -3.75 -1.34
CA PRO A 65 19.70 -4.95 -0.70
C PRO A 65 19.78 -4.96 0.84
N ASP A 66 20.13 -3.86 1.49
CA ASP A 66 20.34 -3.78 2.94
C ASP A 66 19.04 -3.48 3.72
N ASP A 67 17.88 -3.51 3.04
CA ASP A 67 16.57 -3.28 3.62
C ASP A 67 16.09 -4.47 4.47
N ASP A 68 15.50 -4.14 5.63
CA ASP A 68 14.94 -5.15 6.55
C ASP A 68 13.45 -5.36 6.31
N CYS A 69 12.80 -4.45 5.58
CA CYS A 69 11.39 -4.54 5.25
C CYS A 69 11.07 -3.87 3.91
N CYS A 70 10.01 -4.35 3.27
CA CYS A 70 9.50 -3.78 2.03
C CYS A 70 7.98 -3.69 2.06
N LEU A 71 7.44 -2.48 2.01
CA LEU A 71 6.04 -2.24 1.73
C LEU A 71 5.89 -1.93 0.25
N GLU A 72 5.06 -2.68 -0.46
CA GLU A 72 4.77 -2.45 -1.87
C GLU A 72 3.29 -2.14 -2.06
N MET A 73 2.99 -1.09 -2.82
CA MET A 73 1.63 -0.68 -3.13
C MET A 73 1.44 -0.56 -4.63
N SER A 74 0.38 -1.18 -5.12
CA SER A 74 -0.14 -1.01 -6.48
C SER A 74 -1.62 -0.66 -6.47
N TYR A 75 -2.10 -0.01 -7.51
CA TYR A 75 -3.52 0.28 -7.66
C TYR A 75 -3.96 0.28 -9.12
N ASN A 76 -5.24 0.01 -9.32
CA ASN A 76 -5.89 0.03 -10.62
C ASN A 76 -7.15 0.90 -10.58
N HIS A 77 -7.38 1.63 -11.66
CA HIS A 77 -8.67 2.25 -11.91
C HIS A 77 -9.64 1.21 -12.44
N LEU A 78 -10.75 1.04 -11.75
CA LEU A 78 -11.82 0.17 -12.18
C LEU A 78 -12.75 0.91 -13.14
N PRO A 79 -13.35 0.23 -14.13
CA PRO A 79 -14.36 0.84 -14.98
C PRO A 79 -15.58 1.27 -14.16
N PRO A 80 -16.36 2.25 -14.65
CA PRO A 80 -17.59 2.68 -13.98
C PRO A 80 -18.55 1.51 -13.80
N ASN A 81 -18.78 1.11 -12.57
CA ASN A 81 -19.71 0.03 -12.18
C ASN A 81 -20.01 0.11 -10.69
N ASP A 82 -21.03 -0.59 -10.24
CA ASP A 82 -21.25 -0.83 -8.81
C ASP A 82 -20.34 -1.94 -8.31
N TRP A 83 -19.31 -1.56 -7.56
CA TRP A 83 -18.35 -2.46 -6.97
C TRP A 83 -18.67 -2.86 -5.53
N THR A 84 -19.86 -2.52 -5.02
CA THR A 84 -20.27 -2.83 -3.64
C THR A 84 -20.27 -4.32 -3.33
N LEU A 85 -20.56 -5.15 -4.32
CA LEU A 85 -20.59 -6.61 -4.21
C LEU A 85 -19.26 -7.29 -4.60
N PHE A 86 -18.20 -6.50 -4.85
CA PHE A 86 -16.91 -7.09 -5.21
C PHE A 86 -16.41 -8.02 -4.10
N PRO A 87 -16.00 -9.26 -4.42
CA PRO A 87 -15.71 -10.29 -3.44
C PRO A 87 -14.30 -10.17 -2.86
N LEU A 88 -14.01 -9.06 -2.15
CA LEU A 88 -12.67 -8.78 -1.58
C LEU A 88 -12.12 -9.94 -0.74
N LYS A 89 -12.97 -10.58 0.08
CA LYS A 89 -12.53 -11.66 0.96
C LYS A 89 -12.03 -12.88 0.17
N SER A 90 -12.74 -13.29 -0.87
CA SER A 90 -12.31 -14.41 -1.72
C SER A 90 -11.10 -14.03 -2.57
N THR A 91 -11.01 -12.79 -3.04
CA THR A 91 -9.84 -12.28 -3.75
C THR A 91 -8.60 -12.33 -2.87
N LEU A 92 -8.69 -11.82 -1.62
CA LEU A 92 -7.57 -11.89 -0.68
C LEU A 92 -7.18 -13.33 -0.36
N LYS A 93 -8.17 -14.21 -0.08
CA LYS A 93 -7.89 -15.62 0.18
C LYS A 93 -7.15 -16.28 -0.97
N LYS A 94 -7.59 -16.04 -2.22
CA LYS A 94 -6.93 -16.58 -3.39
C LYS A 94 -5.47 -16.10 -3.50
N ILE A 95 -5.21 -14.80 -3.29
CA ILE A 95 -3.84 -14.27 -3.28
C ILE A 95 -2.98 -15.00 -2.23
N MET A 96 -3.54 -15.26 -1.04
CA MET A 96 -2.82 -15.94 0.04
C MET A 96 -2.63 -17.45 -0.24
N GLU A 97 -3.56 -18.09 -0.96
CA GLU A 97 -3.48 -19.51 -1.35
C GLU A 97 -2.46 -19.72 -2.47
N ASP A 98 -2.39 -18.75 -3.41
CA ASP A 98 -1.45 -18.78 -4.55
C ASP A 98 0.00 -18.39 -4.14
N ASP A 99 0.24 -18.06 -2.86
CA ASP A 99 1.57 -17.74 -2.35
C ASP A 99 2.48 -18.98 -2.38
N SER A 100 3.56 -18.87 -3.12
CA SER A 100 4.50 -19.98 -3.38
C SER A 100 5.62 -20.09 -2.34
N ARG A 101 5.68 -19.18 -1.36
CA ARG A 101 6.69 -19.22 -0.29
C ARG A 101 6.44 -20.39 0.67
N ASP A 102 7.44 -20.74 1.47
CA ASP A 102 7.32 -21.78 2.51
C ASP A 102 6.52 -21.25 3.70
N VAL A 103 5.18 -21.22 3.55
CA VAL A 103 4.25 -20.64 4.54
C VAL A 103 4.04 -21.62 5.69
N ILE A 104 4.44 -21.22 6.90
CA ILE A 104 4.33 -21.98 8.15
C ILE A 104 3.11 -21.61 9.01
N ALA A 105 2.55 -20.42 8.82
CA ALA A 105 1.31 -20.02 9.51
C ALA A 105 0.52 -19.00 8.67
N ARG A 106 -0.81 -19.03 8.83
CA ARG A 106 -1.75 -18.08 8.20
C ARG A 106 -2.66 -17.48 9.26
N GLY A 107 -2.72 -16.15 9.31
CA GLY A 107 -3.63 -15.41 10.17
C GLY A 107 -5.06 -15.37 9.63
N GLU A 108 -5.96 -14.81 10.42
CA GLU A 108 -7.33 -14.57 10.00
C GLU A 108 -7.44 -13.34 9.10
N VAL A 109 -8.50 -13.32 8.27
CA VAL A 109 -8.81 -12.13 7.45
C VAL A 109 -9.43 -11.06 8.33
N ILE A 110 -8.75 -9.94 8.43
CA ILE A 110 -9.18 -8.76 9.19
C ILE A 110 -9.91 -7.81 8.24
N THR A 111 -11.08 -7.33 8.64
CA THR A 111 -11.87 -6.35 7.90
C THR A 111 -11.75 -4.98 8.58
N VAL A 112 -11.27 -3.99 7.84
CA VAL A 112 -11.23 -2.59 8.30
C VAL A 112 -12.43 -1.86 7.70
N LYS A 113 -13.39 -1.49 8.56
CA LYS A 113 -14.58 -0.73 8.14
C LYS A 113 -14.22 0.74 7.98
N ARG A 114 -14.48 1.30 6.79
CA ARG A 114 -14.35 2.71 6.47
C ARG A 114 -15.65 3.19 5.83
N GLN A 115 -15.95 4.49 5.95
CA GLN A 115 -17.14 5.08 5.33
C GLN A 115 -17.05 5.01 3.80
N THR A 116 -15.87 5.25 3.23
CA THR A 116 -15.65 5.41 1.79
C THR A 116 -14.88 4.27 1.15
N ALA A 117 -14.43 3.26 1.92
CA ALA A 117 -13.64 2.15 1.41
C ALA A 117 -13.91 0.86 2.16
N LYS A 118 -13.82 -0.26 1.43
CA LYS A 118 -13.76 -1.62 1.98
C LYS A 118 -12.31 -2.07 1.94
N ILE A 119 -11.75 -2.44 3.09
CA ILE A 119 -10.36 -2.85 3.22
C ILE A 119 -10.34 -4.18 3.97
N MET A 120 -9.60 -5.14 3.44
CA MET A 120 -9.36 -6.43 4.10
C MET A 120 -7.89 -6.77 4.00
N TRP A 121 -7.33 -7.33 5.07
CA TRP A 121 -5.95 -7.79 5.05
C TRP A 121 -5.79 -9.07 5.86
N CYS A 122 -4.69 -9.76 5.62
CA CYS A 122 -4.31 -10.99 6.27
C CYS A 122 -2.79 -11.03 6.42
N GLU A 123 -2.30 -11.78 7.39
CA GLU A 123 -0.88 -12.02 7.63
C GLU A 123 -0.53 -13.48 7.39
N ILE A 124 0.62 -13.73 6.82
CA ILE A 124 1.27 -15.04 6.82
C ILE A 124 2.63 -14.96 7.48
N LYS A 125 3.06 -16.06 8.07
CA LYS A 125 4.44 -16.30 8.49
C LYS A 125 5.06 -17.33 7.56
N PHE A 126 6.26 -17.09 7.08
CA PHE A 126 6.95 -17.95 6.14
C PHE A 126 8.45 -18.03 6.44
N ILE A 127 9.12 -19.03 5.89
CA ILE A 127 10.58 -19.13 5.90
C ILE A 127 11.12 -18.56 4.60
N ASP A 128 11.94 -17.52 4.68
CA ASP A 128 12.73 -17.06 3.53
C ASP A 128 13.99 -17.92 3.42
N THR A 129 14.16 -18.51 2.23
CA THR A 129 15.27 -19.43 1.93
C THR A 129 16.23 -18.87 0.88
N GLN A 130 16.11 -17.58 0.51
CA GLN A 130 16.98 -16.98 -0.51
C GLN A 130 18.45 -16.86 -0.05
N ALA A 131 18.66 -16.79 1.25
CA ALA A 131 19.99 -16.83 1.87
C ALA A 131 19.98 -17.87 3.01
N GLU A 132 20.40 -17.50 4.22
CA GLU A 132 20.18 -18.34 5.39
C GLU A 132 18.69 -18.37 5.74
N PRO A 133 18.10 -19.57 6.00
CA PRO A 133 16.69 -19.67 6.34
C PRO A 133 16.31 -18.75 7.52
N ARG A 134 15.37 -17.84 7.30
CA ARG A 134 14.94 -16.86 8.30
C ARG A 134 13.44 -16.72 8.29
N GLU A 135 12.85 -16.60 9.48
CA GLU A 135 11.42 -16.35 9.61
C GLU A 135 11.09 -14.92 9.21
N ALA A 136 10.02 -14.78 8.44
CA ALA A 136 9.49 -13.51 8.00
C ALA A 136 7.96 -13.49 8.06
N PHE A 137 7.40 -12.29 8.13
CA PHE A 137 5.97 -12.04 7.98
C PHE A 137 5.68 -11.33 6.67
N SER A 138 4.52 -11.63 6.12
CA SER A 138 3.95 -10.89 5.00
C SER A 138 2.51 -10.51 5.30
N ARG A 139 2.20 -9.24 5.28
CA ARG A 139 0.84 -8.72 5.38
C ARG A 139 0.35 -8.32 4.00
N THR A 140 -0.79 -8.84 3.59
CA THR A 140 -1.40 -8.53 2.30
C THR A 140 -2.75 -7.87 2.52
N CYS A 141 -2.93 -6.69 1.96
CA CYS A 141 -4.16 -5.91 2.02
C CYS A 141 -4.74 -5.72 0.62
N VAL A 142 -6.03 -5.97 0.49
CA VAL A 142 -6.82 -5.58 -0.69
C VAL A 142 -7.84 -4.54 -0.27
N GLY A 143 -7.82 -3.39 -0.93
CA GLY A 143 -8.72 -2.27 -0.69
C GLY A 143 -9.55 -1.94 -1.91
N LEU A 144 -10.78 -1.47 -1.69
CA LEU A 144 -11.69 -0.98 -2.71
C LEU A 144 -12.36 0.29 -2.19
N GLY A 145 -12.20 1.39 -2.91
CA GLY A 145 -12.83 2.67 -2.60
C GLY A 145 -13.09 3.47 -3.86
N SER A 146 -14.32 4.00 -4.01
CA SER A 146 -14.75 4.62 -5.25
C SER A 146 -14.48 3.71 -6.45
N ASN A 147 -13.72 4.16 -7.43
CA ASN A 147 -13.31 3.37 -8.61
C ASN A 147 -11.85 2.87 -8.50
N ILE A 148 -11.30 2.78 -7.30
CA ILE A 148 -9.90 2.35 -7.06
C ILE A 148 -9.90 1.00 -6.37
N GLN A 149 -9.16 0.05 -6.96
CA GLN A 149 -8.71 -1.17 -6.31
C GLN A 149 -7.23 -1.01 -5.95
N CYS A 150 -6.88 -1.29 -4.71
CA CYS A 150 -5.51 -1.20 -4.22
C CYS A 150 -5.06 -2.55 -3.65
N LEU A 151 -3.81 -2.92 -3.92
CA LEU A 151 -3.11 -4.03 -3.29
C LEU A 151 -1.90 -3.45 -2.55
N ILE A 152 -1.77 -3.77 -1.27
CA ILE A 152 -0.59 -3.43 -0.46
C ILE A 152 -0.05 -4.72 0.14
N THR A 153 1.25 -4.97 -0.03
CA THR A 153 1.98 -6.02 0.67
C THR A 153 3.02 -5.39 1.59
N PHE A 154 3.31 -6.04 2.70
CA PHE A 154 4.34 -5.61 3.63
C PHE A 154 5.09 -6.82 4.16
N ASP A 155 6.31 -7.00 3.67
CA ASP A 155 7.21 -8.08 4.04
C ASP A 155 8.26 -7.56 5.02
N TYR A 156 8.52 -8.31 6.09
CA TYR A 156 9.49 -7.94 7.11
C TYR A 156 9.96 -9.16 7.92
N TRP A 157 11.15 -9.05 8.51
CA TRP A 157 11.71 -10.11 9.34
C TRP A 157 10.96 -10.26 10.67
N ALA A 158 10.81 -11.51 11.13
CA ALA A 158 10.04 -11.80 12.34
C ALA A 158 10.63 -11.16 13.62
N ASP A 159 11.93 -11.02 13.69
CA ASP A 159 12.64 -10.36 14.81
C ASP A 159 12.48 -8.83 14.81
N GLN A 160 11.96 -8.24 13.74
CA GLN A 160 11.66 -6.82 13.62
C GLN A 160 10.17 -6.48 13.83
N ALA A 161 9.35 -7.50 14.09
CA ALA A 161 7.90 -7.35 14.15
C ALA A 161 7.43 -6.28 15.14
N GLU A 162 8.07 -6.20 16.32
CA GLU A 162 7.71 -5.21 17.36
C GLU A 162 7.82 -3.77 16.85
N GLN A 163 8.81 -3.48 16.00
CA GLN A 163 9.04 -2.14 15.43
C GLN A 163 8.18 -1.87 14.20
N LEU A 164 7.84 -2.91 13.42
CA LEU A 164 7.22 -2.76 12.11
C LEU A 164 5.69 -2.95 12.12
N ILE A 165 5.13 -3.64 13.12
CA ILE A 165 3.67 -3.72 13.31
C ILE A 165 3.04 -2.33 13.45
N PRO A 166 3.57 -1.38 14.25
CA PRO A 166 3.01 -0.03 14.33
C PRO A 166 3.02 0.73 13.00
N VAL A 167 4.00 0.46 12.12
CA VAL A 167 4.04 1.06 10.78
C VAL A 167 2.85 0.58 9.95
N TRP A 168 2.59 -0.73 9.95
CA TRP A 168 1.41 -1.27 9.27
C TRP A 168 0.10 -0.69 9.81
N ASP A 169 -0.02 -0.59 11.13
CA ASP A 169 -1.21 -0.05 11.77
C ASP A 169 -1.46 1.39 11.35
N GLU A 170 -0.40 2.20 11.23
CA GLU A 170 -0.50 3.58 10.74
C GLU A 170 -0.86 3.64 9.25
N VAL A 171 -0.26 2.77 8.41
CA VAL A 171 -0.65 2.65 6.99
C VAL A 171 -2.14 2.31 6.88
N MET A 172 -2.61 1.31 7.63
CA MET A 172 -4.02 0.92 7.61
C MET A 172 -4.93 2.00 8.19
N ARG A 173 -4.49 2.73 9.23
CA ARG A 173 -5.24 3.82 9.84
C ARG A 173 -5.44 4.99 8.87
N SER A 174 -4.41 5.35 8.12
CA SER A 174 -4.37 6.53 7.25
C SER A 174 -4.79 6.25 5.80
N LEU A 175 -4.91 4.97 5.39
CA LEU A 175 -5.23 4.58 4.02
C LEU A 175 -6.59 5.15 3.58
N THR A 176 -6.57 5.91 2.50
CA THR A 176 -7.76 6.37 1.78
C THR A 176 -7.66 6.04 0.30
N LEU A 177 -8.80 5.72 -0.32
CA LEU A 177 -8.90 5.29 -1.72
C LEU A 177 -9.93 6.13 -2.47
N GLY A 178 -9.56 6.62 -3.65
CA GLY A 178 -10.44 7.34 -4.56
C GLY A 178 -10.93 8.70 -4.04
N LEU A 179 -10.25 9.27 -3.04
CA LEU A 179 -10.52 10.63 -2.57
C LEU A 179 -9.58 11.60 -3.29
N TYR A 180 -9.98 11.95 -4.50
CA TYR A 180 -9.17 12.80 -5.36
C TYR A 180 -9.03 14.22 -4.81
N ILE A 181 -7.85 14.80 -5.00
CA ILE A 181 -7.49 16.12 -4.49
C ILE A 181 -7.20 17.09 -5.63
N ARG A 182 -7.60 18.32 -5.44
CA ARG A 182 -7.31 19.43 -6.37
C ARG A 182 -5.89 19.96 -6.17
N ASP A 183 -5.52 20.18 -4.92
CA ASP A 183 -4.20 20.73 -4.55
C ASP A 183 -3.61 19.92 -3.38
N PRO A 184 -2.51 19.21 -3.61
CA PRO A 184 -1.87 18.40 -2.57
C PRO A 184 -1.28 19.23 -1.42
N ARG A 185 -1.03 20.54 -1.61
CA ARG A 185 -0.47 21.40 -0.56
C ARG A 185 -1.52 21.79 0.48
N THR A 186 -2.78 21.80 0.11
CA THR A 186 -3.89 22.14 1.00
C THR A 186 -4.73 20.93 1.38
N GLY A 187 -4.61 19.82 0.65
CA GLY A 187 -5.45 18.64 0.82
C GLY A 187 -6.90 18.83 0.39
N LEU A 188 -7.21 19.95 -0.30
CA LEU A 188 -8.57 20.23 -0.75
C LEU A 188 -9.00 19.20 -1.81
N ALA A 189 -10.18 18.62 -1.57
CA ALA A 189 -10.84 17.76 -2.54
C ALA A 189 -11.34 18.56 -3.76
N PHE A 190 -11.64 17.86 -4.85
CA PHE A 190 -12.45 18.46 -5.91
C PHE A 190 -13.84 18.74 -5.35
N PRO A 191 -14.48 19.87 -5.72
CA PRO A 191 -15.88 20.06 -5.43
C PRO A 191 -16.68 18.96 -6.14
N ASP A 192 -17.71 18.46 -5.45
CA ASP A 192 -18.69 17.50 -5.99
C ASP A 192 -19.46 18.09 -7.18
#